data_7454738b8648a608df45d3d94d0934e3
#
_entry.id   7454738b8648a608df45d3d94d0934e3
#
_cell.length_a   1.000
_cell.length_b   1.000
_cell.length_c   1.000
_cell.angle_alpha   90.00
_cell.angle_beta   90.00
_cell.angle_gamma   90.00
#
_symmetry.space_group_name_H-M   'P 1'
#
loop_
_entity.id
_entity.type
_entity.pdbx_description
1 polymer ?
#
loop_
_entity_poly.entity_id
_entity_poly.type
_entity_poly.pdbx_seq_one_letter_code
_entity_poly.pdbx_strand_id
1 'polypeptide(L)'
;YDGLTAVRQAIQPPALVTPAWGSLARGDLEAEAYPLFARYAIQPPPDWPVQATFGENLALRHVEAEVQPSGKLQVDVVWEGETAVPATFTAFVHLLGPAGVVAQSDGPPGAGLWPADWWAEGLLLRDRRTITLPAGLPEGPLTLEIGWYDAATGMRLTVQNPAGEDLGDTFIWSGGG
;
A
#
# COMPACT_ATOMS: atom_id res chain seq x y z
N TYR A 1 -17.26 7.84 -16.80
CA TYR A 1 -15.89 8.38 -16.80
C TYR A 1 -15.01 7.43 -17.61
N ASP A 2 -14.84 7.73 -18.90
CA ASP A 2 -14.13 6.87 -19.86
C ASP A 2 -12.64 6.67 -19.55
N GLY A 3 -12.03 7.55 -18.78
CA GLY A 3 -10.61 7.52 -18.47
C GLY A 3 -10.16 6.32 -17.63
N LEU A 4 -10.91 5.93 -16.60
CA LEU A 4 -10.58 4.78 -15.76
C LEU A 4 -10.71 3.46 -16.51
N THR A 5 -11.71 3.34 -17.39
CA THR A 5 -11.89 2.17 -18.25
C THR A 5 -10.71 2.01 -19.22
N ALA A 6 -10.23 3.10 -19.81
CA ALA A 6 -9.06 3.07 -20.69
C ALA A 6 -7.78 2.66 -19.95
N VAL A 7 -7.57 3.15 -18.73
CA VAL A 7 -6.44 2.75 -17.87
C VAL A 7 -6.51 1.25 -17.57
N ARG A 8 -7.66 0.74 -17.14
CA ARG A 8 -7.83 -0.69 -16.85
C ARG A 8 -7.55 -1.55 -18.09
N GLN A 9 -8.03 -1.15 -19.25
CA GLN A 9 -7.77 -1.87 -20.51
C GLN A 9 -6.29 -1.88 -20.90
N ALA A 10 -5.52 -0.85 -20.53
CA ALA A 10 -4.08 -0.77 -20.78
C ALA A 10 -3.25 -1.63 -19.82
N ILE A 11 -3.79 -1.97 -18.63
CA ILE A 11 -3.13 -2.82 -17.68
C ILE A 11 -3.33 -4.29 -18.09
N GLN A 12 -2.26 -4.93 -18.51
CA GLN A 12 -2.27 -6.36 -18.89
C GLN A 12 -1.39 -7.15 -17.91
N PRO A 13 -1.91 -8.19 -17.25
CA PRO A 13 -1.09 -9.06 -16.38
C PRO A 13 -0.04 -9.83 -17.20
N PRO A 14 1.14 -10.16 -16.60
CA PRO A 14 1.57 -9.71 -15.29
C PRO A 14 2.05 -8.25 -15.30
N ALA A 15 1.64 -7.46 -14.33
CA ALA A 15 2.04 -6.05 -14.23
C ALA A 15 2.15 -5.57 -12.79
N LEU A 16 3.16 -4.74 -12.51
CA LEU A 16 3.25 -3.92 -11.30
C LEU A 16 2.72 -2.52 -11.61
N VAL A 17 1.69 -2.11 -10.90
CA VAL A 17 1.05 -0.81 -11.06
C VAL A 17 1.32 0.07 -9.85
N THR A 18 1.76 1.30 -10.11
CA THR A 18 1.99 2.32 -9.07
C THR A 18 1.07 3.51 -9.34
N PRO A 19 -0.07 3.61 -8.65
CA PRO A 19 -0.93 4.79 -8.75
C PRO A 19 -0.35 5.94 -7.93
N ALA A 20 -0.56 7.15 -8.39
CA ALA A 20 -0.19 8.36 -7.68
C ALA A 20 -1.11 9.52 -8.06
N TRP A 21 -1.36 10.43 -7.12
CA TRP A 21 -1.93 11.73 -7.43
C TRP A 21 -0.88 12.59 -8.13
N GLY A 22 -1.24 13.18 -9.25
CA GLY A 22 -0.42 14.11 -9.99
C GLY A 22 -1.00 15.51 -9.95
N SER A 23 -0.13 16.52 -9.95
CA SER A 23 -0.48 17.89 -10.29
C SER A 23 0.15 18.24 -11.64
N LEU A 24 -0.50 19.09 -12.43
CA LEU A 24 0.14 19.67 -13.60
C LEU A 24 1.35 20.50 -13.13
N ALA A 25 2.51 20.30 -13.75
CA ALA A 25 3.63 21.16 -13.52
C ALA A 25 3.20 22.59 -13.83
N ARG A 26 3.49 23.49 -12.91
CA ARG A 26 3.08 24.87 -12.96
C ARG A 26 3.74 25.59 -14.15
N GLY A 27 2.97 25.91 -15.19
CA GLY A 27 3.18 27.13 -15.95
C GLY A 27 2.61 28.31 -15.17
N ASP A 28 2.33 29.44 -15.77
CA ASP A 28 1.94 30.70 -15.16
C ASP A 28 0.47 30.73 -14.58
N LEU A 29 -0.03 29.61 -14.09
CA LEU A 29 -1.40 29.49 -13.64
C LEU A 29 -1.45 29.25 -12.12
N GLU A 30 -2.39 29.87 -11.42
CA GLU A 30 -2.48 29.83 -9.97
C GLU A 30 -2.83 28.43 -9.44
N ALA A 31 -2.17 28.03 -8.35
CA ALA A 31 -2.21 26.66 -7.81
C ALA A 31 -3.59 26.13 -7.41
N GLU A 32 -4.56 27.01 -7.25
CA GLU A 32 -5.92 26.65 -6.81
C GLU A 32 -6.86 26.20 -7.94
N ALA A 33 -6.44 26.29 -9.20
CA ALA A 33 -7.29 26.06 -10.37
C ALA A 33 -7.11 24.67 -11.02
N TYR A 34 -6.19 23.80 -10.50
CA TYR A 34 -5.88 22.54 -11.18
C TYR A 34 -6.54 21.32 -10.56
N PRO A 35 -7.29 20.57 -11.37
CA PRO A 35 -7.73 19.26 -10.91
C PRO A 35 -6.52 18.36 -10.70
N LEU A 36 -6.44 17.75 -9.52
CA LEU A 36 -5.58 16.61 -9.29
C LEU A 36 -6.01 15.50 -10.27
N PHE A 37 -5.04 14.85 -10.90
CA PHE A 37 -5.33 13.72 -11.77
C PHE A 37 -4.58 12.47 -11.29
N ALA A 38 -5.16 11.31 -11.51
CA ALA A 38 -4.53 10.04 -11.23
C ALA A 38 -3.49 9.72 -12.30
N ARG A 39 -2.33 9.25 -11.87
CA ARG A 39 -1.26 8.73 -12.73
C ARG A 39 -1.02 7.26 -12.36
N TYR A 40 -0.77 6.45 -13.37
CA TYR A 40 -0.48 5.03 -13.18
C TYR A 40 0.81 4.70 -13.91
N ALA A 41 1.87 4.37 -13.15
CA ALA A 41 3.08 3.80 -13.74
C ALA A 41 2.90 2.28 -13.83
N ILE A 42 3.07 1.72 -15.00
CA ILE A 42 2.89 0.29 -15.27
C ILE A 42 4.24 -0.26 -15.74
N GLN A 43 4.68 -1.35 -15.12
CA GLN A 43 5.94 -2.00 -15.45
C GLN A 43 5.83 -3.52 -15.24
N PRO A 44 6.72 -4.33 -15.85
CA PRO A 44 6.83 -5.73 -15.51
C PRO A 44 7.12 -5.91 -14.02
N PRO A 45 6.46 -6.85 -13.32
CA PRO A 45 6.69 -7.08 -11.90
C PRO A 45 8.05 -7.79 -11.72
N PRO A 46 8.83 -7.40 -10.70
CA PRO A 46 9.94 -8.23 -10.24
C PRO A 46 9.44 -9.57 -9.69
N ASP A 47 10.32 -10.56 -9.67
CA ASP A 47 10.02 -11.87 -9.10
C ASP A 47 10.14 -11.81 -7.56
N TRP A 48 9.15 -11.22 -6.93
CA TRP A 48 9.04 -11.19 -5.48
C TRP A 48 8.24 -12.38 -4.97
N PRO A 49 8.76 -13.14 -4.01
CA PRO A 49 8.01 -14.24 -3.40
C PRO A 49 6.84 -13.68 -2.56
N VAL A 50 5.82 -14.51 -2.33
CA VAL A 50 4.80 -14.24 -1.32
C VAL A 50 5.47 -14.21 0.05
N GLN A 51 5.28 -13.14 0.82
CA GLN A 51 5.79 -13.00 2.19
C GLN A 51 4.72 -13.36 3.23
N ALA A 52 3.48 -13.03 2.95
CA ALA A 52 2.31 -13.36 3.77
C ALA A 52 1.03 -13.28 2.94
N THR A 53 -0.02 -13.93 3.42
CA THR A 53 -1.37 -13.81 2.87
C THR A 53 -2.31 -13.22 3.92
N PHE A 54 -3.29 -12.44 3.47
CA PHE A 54 -4.26 -11.72 4.32
C PHE A 54 -5.66 -12.13 3.91
N GLY A 55 -6.39 -12.77 4.84
CA GLY A 55 -7.67 -13.39 4.51
C GLY A 55 -7.50 -14.41 3.40
N GLU A 56 -8.46 -14.43 2.46
CA GLU A 56 -8.49 -15.44 1.40
C GLU A 56 -7.89 -14.94 0.07
N ASN A 57 -7.75 -13.63 -0.14
CA ASN A 57 -7.58 -13.07 -1.49
C ASN A 57 -6.43 -12.07 -1.65
N LEU A 58 -5.69 -11.77 -0.60
CA LEU A 58 -4.62 -10.78 -0.65
C LEU A 58 -3.28 -11.40 -0.29
N ALA A 59 -2.23 -11.07 -1.04
CA ALA A 59 -0.87 -11.47 -0.75
C ALA A 59 0.05 -10.25 -0.66
N LEU A 60 0.97 -10.27 0.29
CA LEU A 60 2.08 -9.34 0.41
C LEU A 60 3.27 -9.90 -0.39
N ARG A 61 3.76 -9.10 -1.35
CA ARG A 61 4.87 -9.52 -2.23
C ARG A 61 6.18 -8.80 -1.88
N HIS A 62 6.13 -7.55 -1.43
CA HIS A 62 7.33 -6.78 -1.10
C HIS A 62 7.01 -5.66 -0.12
N VAL A 63 8.00 -5.33 0.70
CA VAL A 63 8.01 -4.13 1.58
C VAL A 63 9.36 -3.45 1.44
N GLU A 64 9.34 -2.15 1.26
CA GLU A 64 10.50 -1.28 1.28
C GLU A 64 10.18 -0.03 2.10
N ALA A 65 11.11 0.43 2.91
CA ALA A 65 10.93 1.62 3.72
C ALA A 65 12.19 2.49 3.71
N GLU A 66 11.99 3.79 3.50
CA GLU A 66 13.07 4.76 3.43
C GLU A 66 12.70 6.07 4.13
N VAL A 67 13.61 6.58 4.96
CA VAL A 67 13.46 7.92 5.52
C VAL A 67 13.87 8.95 4.48
N GLN A 68 12.93 9.78 4.08
CA GLN A 68 13.11 10.83 3.09
C GLN A 68 13.86 12.04 3.69
N PRO A 69 14.56 12.85 2.87
CA PRO A 69 15.18 14.08 3.34
C PRO A 69 14.22 15.07 4.03
N SER A 70 12.94 14.96 3.76
CA SER A 70 11.87 15.72 4.42
C SER A 70 11.59 15.30 5.87
N GLY A 71 12.25 14.26 6.38
CA GLY A 71 11.98 13.67 7.70
C GLY A 71 10.72 12.81 7.74
N LYS A 72 10.17 12.44 6.59
CA LYS A 72 9.04 11.51 6.51
C LYS A 72 9.54 10.11 6.17
N LEU A 73 8.87 9.09 6.71
CA LEU A 73 9.09 7.71 6.33
C LEU A 73 8.19 7.37 5.13
N GLN A 74 8.80 7.03 4.00
CA GLN A 74 8.09 6.45 2.88
C GLN A 74 8.13 4.93 3.01
N VAL A 75 6.97 4.30 2.89
CA VAL A 75 6.83 2.84 2.88
C VAL A 75 6.12 2.44 1.60
N ASP A 76 6.76 1.63 0.80
CA ASP A 76 6.17 0.99 -0.38
C ASP A 76 5.79 -0.45 0.01
N VAL A 77 4.51 -0.76 -0.07
CA VAL A 77 3.98 -2.10 0.16
C VAL A 77 3.43 -2.61 -1.15
N VAL A 78 3.85 -3.80 -1.58
CA VAL A 78 3.36 -4.39 -2.82
C VAL A 78 2.39 -5.52 -2.52
N TRP A 79 1.17 -5.32 -2.96
CA TRP A 79 0.06 -6.24 -2.81
C TRP A 79 -0.25 -6.97 -4.12
N GLU A 80 -0.71 -8.18 -4.01
CA GLU A 80 -1.38 -8.92 -5.07
C GLU A 80 -2.74 -9.38 -4.59
N GLY A 81 -3.76 -9.25 -5.42
CA GLY A 81 -5.09 -9.77 -5.17
C GLY A 81 -5.55 -10.62 -6.33
N GLU A 82 -5.99 -11.85 -6.05
CA GLU A 82 -6.44 -12.79 -7.09
C GLU A 82 -7.83 -12.47 -7.63
N THR A 83 -8.65 -11.84 -6.81
CA THR A 83 -10.04 -11.49 -7.13
C THR A 83 -10.38 -10.09 -6.63
N ALA A 84 -11.57 -9.60 -6.95
CA ALA A 84 -12.08 -8.35 -6.42
C ALA A 84 -12.05 -8.35 -4.87
N VAL A 85 -11.49 -7.29 -4.32
CA VAL A 85 -11.38 -7.06 -2.86
C VAL A 85 -12.49 -6.11 -2.44
N PRO A 86 -13.19 -6.36 -1.32
CA PRO A 86 -14.25 -5.46 -0.86
C PRO A 86 -13.79 -4.01 -0.77
N ALA A 87 -14.60 -3.07 -1.24
CA ALA A 87 -14.27 -1.65 -1.24
C ALA A 87 -14.12 -1.03 0.17
N THR A 88 -14.62 -1.72 1.20
CA THR A 88 -14.49 -1.35 2.60
C THR A 88 -13.13 -1.74 3.20
N PHE A 89 -12.35 -2.57 2.51
CA PHE A 89 -11.06 -3.00 3.01
C PHE A 89 -10.04 -1.87 2.94
N THR A 90 -9.37 -1.70 4.07
CA THR A 90 -8.39 -0.62 4.30
C THR A 90 -7.06 -1.24 4.71
N ALA A 91 -6.01 -0.85 4.02
CA ALA A 91 -4.66 -1.24 4.41
C ALA A 91 -4.11 -0.28 5.47
N PHE A 92 -3.36 -0.81 6.41
CA PHE A 92 -2.65 -0.01 7.40
C PHE A 92 -1.16 -0.33 7.44
N VAL A 93 -0.38 0.70 7.78
CA VAL A 93 1.05 0.59 8.08
C VAL A 93 1.32 1.41 9.32
N HIS A 94 1.68 0.76 10.41
CA HIS A 94 2.01 1.39 11.68
C HIS A 94 3.50 1.25 11.97
N LEU A 95 4.14 2.34 12.36
CA LEU A 95 5.49 2.31 12.90
C LEU A 95 5.39 2.00 14.39
N LEU A 96 5.93 0.88 14.82
CA LEU A 96 5.96 0.45 16.21
C LEU A 96 7.30 0.77 16.83
N GLY A 97 7.26 1.25 18.07
CA GLY A 97 8.39 1.33 18.97
C GLY A 97 8.15 0.49 20.22
N PRO A 98 9.06 0.52 21.21
CA PRO A 98 8.95 -0.30 22.41
C PRO A 98 7.67 -0.08 23.23
N ALA A 99 7.07 1.10 23.15
CA ALA A 99 5.85 1.47 23.89
C ALA A 99 4.56 1.36 23.04
N GLY A 100 4.63 0.88 21.81
CA GLY A 100 3.49 0.76 20.89
C GLY A 100 3.60 1.61 19.65
N VAL A 101 2.46 2.02 19.08
CA VAL A 101 2.40 2.78 17.84
C VAL A 101 3.02 4.17 18.01
N VAL A 102 4.02 4.47 17.19
CA VAL A 102 4.74 5.76 17.13
C VAL A 102 4.11 6.68 16.10
N ALA A 103 3.78 6.13 14.94
CA ALA A 103 3.14 6.83 13.82
C ALA A 103 2.45 5.82 12.90
N GLN A 104 1.51 6.27 12.09
CA GLN A 104 0.72 5.35 11.26
C GLN A 104 0.25 6.01 9.96
N SER A 105 -0.13 5.17 9.00
CA SER A 105 -0.82 5.55 7.77
C SER A 105 -1.82 4.48 7.40
N ASP A 106 -3.10 4.81 7.55
CA ASP A 106 -4.23 3.95 7.21
C ASP A 106 -4.99 4.57 6.03
N GLY A 107 -5.58 3.75 5.20
CA GLY A 107 -6.40 4.23 4.10
C GLY A 107 -6.63 3.19 3.01
N PRO A 108 -7.48 3.51 2.04
CA PRO A 108 -7.72 2.66 0.90
C PRO A 108 -6.42 2.46 0.10
N PRO A 109 -6.25 1.28 -0.54
CA PRO A 109 -5.02 0.95 -1.27
C PRO A 109 -4.78 1.90 -2.44
N GLY A 110 -3.49 2.14 -2.73
CA GLY A 110 -3.07 3.03 -3.81
C GLY A 110 -3.54 4.47 -3.61
N ALA A 111 -3.61 4.96 -2.37
CA ALA A 111 -4.14 6.28 -2.02
C ALA A 111 -5.59 6.53 -2.51
N GLY A 112 -6.41 5.47 -2.56
CA GLY A 112 -7.78 5.51 -3.06
C GLY A 112 -7.91 5.52 -4.59
N LEU A 113 -6.80 5.33 -5.30
CA LEU A 113 -6.76 5.30 -6.76
C LEU A 113 -6.84 3.89 -7.36
N TRP A 114 -6.97 2.86 -6.50
CA TRP A 114 -7.11 1.47 -6.92
C TRP A 114 -8.54 0.98 -6.69
N PRO A 115 -9.38 0.91 -7.73
CA PRO A 115 -10.75 0.43 -7.59
C PRO A 115 -10.81 -1.04 -7.15
N ALA A 116 -11.82 -1.36 -6.35
CA ALA A 116 -11.99 -2.70 -5.76
C ALA A 116 -12.11 -3.82 -6.81
N ASP A 117 -12.64 -3.52 -8.00
CA ASP A 117 -12.82 -4.44 -9.11
C ASP A 117 -11.60 -4.55 -10.06
N TRP A 118 -10.50 -3.85 -9.74
CA TRP A 118 -9.25 -3.93 -10.52
C TRP A 118 -8.32 -5.05 -10.06
N TRP A 119 -8.59 -5.64 -8.91
CA TRP A 119 -7.82 -6.78 -8.44
C TRP A 119 -8.02 -7.99 -9.37
N ALA A 120 -6.93 -8.59 -9.80
CA ALA A 120 -6.91 -9.77 -10.65
C ALA A 120 -5.55 -10.47 -10.54
N GLU A 121 -5.54 -11.78 -10.75
CA GLU A 121 -4.32 -12.60 -10.75
C GLU A 121 -3.23 -12.00 -11.65
N GLY A 122 -2.02 -11.93 -11.13
CA GLY A 122 -0.86 -11.35 -11.83
C GLY A 122 -0.81 -9.83 -11.83
N LEU A 123 -1.77 -9.13 -11.22
CA LEU A 123 -1.69 -7.69 -11.02
C LEU A 123 -1.17 -7.36 -9.62
N LEU A 124 -0.01 -6.71 -9.57
CA LEU A 124 0.61 -6.21 -8.36
C LEU A 124 0.36 -4.70 -8.23
N LEU A 125 -0.11 -4.30 -7.06
CA LEU A 125 -0.28 -2.90 -6.68
C LEU A 125 0.86 -2.46 -5.78
N ARG A 126 1.62 -1.43 -6.17
CA ARG A 126 2.51 -0.71 -5.25
C ARG A 126 1.71 0.37 -4.52
N ASP A 127 1.44 0.10 -3.25
CA ASP A 127 0.75 1.02 -2.34
C ASP A 127 1.80 1.82 -1.57
N ARG A 128 2.00 3.07 -1.99
CA ARG A 128 2.96 3.99 -1.39
C ARG A 128 2.34 4.74 -0.24
N ARG A 129 2.92 4.58 0.96
CA ARG A 129 2.51 5.24 2.18
C ARG A 129 3.56 6.25 2.62
N THR A 130 3.10 7.38 3.14
CA THR A 130 3.98 8.40 3.72
C THR A 130 3.56 8.61 5.17
N ILE A 131 4.48 8.32 6.08
CA ILE A 131 4.26 8.45 7.52
C ILE A 131 5.05 9.66 8.02
N THR A 132 4.39 10.61 8.66
CA THR A 132 5.06 11.74 9.31
C THR A 132 5.65 11.25 10.63
N LEU A 133 6.98 11.35 10.75
CA LEU A 133 7.67 10.97 11.97
C LEU A 133 7.55 12.06 13.03
N PRO A 134 7.38 11.72 14.32
CA PRO A 134 7.41 12.69 15.40
C PRO A 134 8.82 13.30 15.55
N ALA A 135 8.91 14.47 16.18
CA ALA A 135 10.17 15.20 16.38
C ALA A 135 11.21 14.43 17.20
N GLY A 136 10.77 13.46 18.01
CA GLY A 136 11.64 12.56 18.76
C GLY A 136 11.17 11.13 18.54
N LEU A 137 11.99 10.31 17.90
CA LEU A 137 11.75 8.87 17.83
C LEU A 137 12.13 8.22 19.17
N PRO A 138 11.38 7.21 19.65
CA PRO A 138 11.77 6.48 20.86
C PRO A 138 13.09 5.75 20.63
N GLU A 139 13.87 5.61 21.68
CA GLU A 139 15.06 4.75 21.67
C GLU A 139 14.64 3.28 21.59
N GLY A 140 15.39 2.48 20.84
CA GLY A 140 15.17 1.05 20.68
C GLY A 140 14.72 0.65 19.29
N PRO A 141 14.39 -0.62 19.08
CA PRO A 141 14.03 -1.14 17.76
C PRO A 141 12.70 -0.56 17.29
N LEU A 142 12.67 -0.19 16.00
CA LEU A 142 11.46 0.21 15.30
C LEU A 142 11.13 -0.85 14.27
N THR A 143 9.85 -1.21 14.17
CA THR A 143 9.32 -2.18 13.21
C THR A 143 8.08 -1.63 12.52
N LEU A 144 7.73 -2.18 11.37
CA LEU A 144 6.45 -1.89 10.74
C LEU A 144 5.47 -3.02 11.02
N GLU A 145 4.29 -2.64 11.49
CA GLU A 145 3.10 -3.50 11.56
C GLU A 145 2.25 -3.21 10.32
N ILE A 146 1.98 -4.23 9.53
CA ILE A 146 1.30 -4.11 8.23
C ILE A 146 0.10 -5.04 8.24
N GLY A 147 -1.04 -4.56 7.77
CA GLY A 147 -2.24 -5.37 7.74
C GLY A 147 -3.41 -4.73 6.98
N TRP A 148 -4.53 -5.40 7.10
CA TRP A 148 -5.80 -4.98 6.51
C TRP A 148 -6.92 -5.12 7.53
N TYR A 149 -7.90 -4.23 7.44
CA TYR A 149 -9.14 -4.34 8.16
C TYR A 149 -10.32 -3.93 7.29
N ASP A 150 -11.50 -4.45 7.62
CA ASP A 150 -12.75 -4.00 7.04
C ASP A 150 -13.21 -2.75 7.79
N ALA A 151 -13.22 -1.60 7.11
CA ALA A 151 -13.61 -0.32 7.71
C ALA A 151 -15.10 -0.28 8.14
N ALA A 152 -15.95 -1.18 7.62
CA ALA A 152 -17.35 -1.25 8.03
C ALA A 152 -17.53 -1.94 9.39
N THR A 153 -16.66 -2.88 9.73
CA THR A 153 -16.75 -3.70 10.95
C THR A 153 -15.63 -3.44 11.95
N GLY A 154 -14.50 -2.87 11.49
CA GLY A 154 -13.27 -2.73 12.26
C GLY A 154 -12.49 -4.05 12.43
N MET A 155 -12.94 -5.14 11.83
CA MET A 155 -12.28 -6.45 11.95
C MET A 155 -11.04 -6.50 11.06
N ARG A 156 -9.90 -6.89 11.63
CA ARG A 156 -8.67 -7.15 10.89
C ARG A 156 -8.73 -8.49 10.19
N LEU A 157 -8.04 -8.60 9.06
CA LEU A 157 -7.87 -9.86 8.33
C LEU A 157 -6.82 -10.73 9.03
N THR A 158 -7.05 -12.03 9.05
CA THR A 158 -6.06 -13.02 9.50
C THR A 158 -4.88 -13.05 8.55
N VAL A 159 -3.69 -13.28 9.08
CA VAL A 159 -2.43 -13.30 8.34
C VAL A 159 -1.78 -14.67 8.48
N GLN A 160 -1.32 -15.22 7.37
CA GLN A 160 -0.56 -16.47 7.34
C GLN A 160 0.78 -16.27 6.62
N ASN A 161 1.80 -16.99 7.06
CA ASN A 161 3.04 -17.07 6.31
C ASN A 161 2.91 -17.99 5.08
N PRO A 162 3.91 -18.06 4.18
CA PRO A 162 3.86 -18.92 2.99
C PRO A 162 3.75 -20.43 3.31
N ALA A 163 4.04 -20.85 4.53
CA ALA A 163 3.87 -22.25 4.99
C ALA A 163 2.44 -22.52 5.50
N GLY A 164 1.56 -21.50 5.55
CA GLY A 164 0.19 -21.59 6.07
C GLY A 164 0.09 -21.48 7.59
N GLU A 165 1.15 -21.06 8.27
CA GLU A 165 1.15 -20.85 9.71
C GLU A 165 0.49 -19.52 10.04
N ASP A 166 -0.37 -19.51 11.05
CA ASP A 166 -1.09 -18.33 11.53
C ASP A 166 -0.12 -17.33 12.20
N LEU A 167 -0.10 -16.10 11.71
CA LEU A 167 0.67 -14.99 12.26
C LEU A 167 -0.20 -14.02 13.09
N GLY A 168 -1.49 -14.32 13.27
CA GLY A 168 -2.46 -13.43 13.91
C GLY A 168 -3.16 -12.53 12.90
N ASP A 169 -3.24 -11.24 13.17
CA ASP A 169 -3.95 -10.25 12.35
C ASP A 169 -3.04 -9.15 11.76
N THR A 170 -1.73 -9.35 11.85
CA THR A 170 -0.72 -8.41 11.35
C THR A 170 0.53 -9.13 10.86
N PHE A 171 1.22 -8.50 9.90
CA PHE A 171 2.56 -8.87 9.48
C PHE A 171 3.58 -7.89 10.06
N ILE A 172 4.61 -8.40 10.75
CA ILE A 172 5.68 -7.57 11.31
C ILE A 172 6.89 -7.60 10.39
N TRP A 173 7.30 -6.41 9.94
CA TRP A 173 8.48 -6.21 9.12
C TRP A 173 9.56 -5.42 9.89
N SER A 174 10.75 -6.00 9.98
CA SER A 174 11.87 -5.45 10.79
C SER A 174 12.99 -4.83 9.94
N GLY A 175 12.73 -4.59 8.66
CA GLY A 175 13.74 -4.19 7.71
C GLY A 175 14.30 -5.40 6.95
N GLY A 176 14.51 -5.23 5.65
CA GLY A 176 15.25 -6.19 4.84
C GLY A 176 16.74 -6.03 5.12
N GLY A 177 17.42 -7.16 5.37
CA GLY A 177 18.86 -7.22 5.33
C GLY A 177 19.37 -7.01 3.91
#